data_75506e17fcc4397d89f3747280eaf572
#
_entry.id   75506e17fcc4397d89f3747280eaf572
#
_cell.length_a   1.000
_cell.length_b   1.000
_cell.length_c   1.000
_cell.angle_alpha   90.00
_cell.angle_beta   90.00
_cell.angle_gamma   90.00
#
_symmetry.space_group_name_H-M   'P 1'
#
loop_
_entity.id
_entity.type
_entity.pdbx_description
1 polymer ?
#
loop_
_entity_poly.entity_id
_entity_poly.type
_entity_poly.pdbx_seq_one_letter_code
_entity_poly.pdbx_strand_id
1 'polypeptide(L)'
;MKVKRLLTVLGLFIALSVSAQDYFNHMNLGVNVSTTGIGADIAMPVGDYVRVRAGFTYMPKFNINSNFKVDFMGDIGSDKLRRMKDMMSYITGEPMKDNIDMKMTPSWTQFKFLVDVMPFKNNKHWSFTFGFYAGPSTVGNAVNDPADCTTLVGINMYNSMYIKACKGEPMFRYEDSNGRYHNFDIEGLGDRLIEARMMGAPMGTFADGSKAVMVPDKNNQAKAEMTISKFRPYLGVGYNTRLSKDGKWKLDVDAGVMFLGGSPHIYVDNVYRVKTTDDFDMISWDMDQFNETGDGWVEQTPQRVDLTRDVTNIPGKVGDMVDTVKKFKCWPVLGVTFSYRLF
;
A
#
# COMPACT_ATOMS: atom_id res chain seq x y z
N MET A 1 25.71 -12.17 -8.93
CA MET A 1 24.69 -13.26 -9.01
C MET A 1 23.50 -12.97 -9.94
N LYS A 2 23.01 -11.75 -10.07
CA LYS A 2 21.82 -11.41 -10.90
C LYS A 2 22.05 -11.57 -12.42
N VAL A 3 23.22 -11.15 -12.93
CA VAL A 3 23.55 -11.22 -14.38
C VAL A 3 23.68 -12.67 -14.89
N LYS A 4 24.28 -13.57 -14.09
CA LYS A 4 24.39 -15.00 -14.47
C LYS A 4 23.00 -15.66 -14.61
N ARG A 5 22.06 -15.36 -13.73
CA ARG A 5 20.68 -15.88 -13.82
C ARG A 5 19.94 -15.32 -15.03
N LEU A 6 20.15 -14.06 -15.39
CA LEU A 6 19.58 -13.45 -16.59
C LEU A 6 20.12 -14.12 -17.86
N LEU A 7 21.43 -14.36 -17.95
CA LEU A 7 22.07 -15.07 -19.06
C LEU A 7 21.63 -16.52 -19.16
N THR A 8 21.42 -17.21 -18.03
CA THR A 8 20.91 -18.59 -18.04
C THR A 8 19.47 -18.64 -18.55
N VAL A 9 18.62 -17.72 -18.13
CA VAL A 9 17.23 -17.62 -18.62
C VAL A 9 17.21 -17.28 -20.11
N LEU A 10 18.04 -16.33 -20.55
CA LEU A 10 18.17 -15.98 -21.97
C LEU A 10 18.69 -17.17 -22.82
N GLY A 11 19.67 -17.92 -22.31
CA GLY A 11 20.19 -19.14 -22.96
C GLY A 11 19.14 -20.24 -23.04
N LEU A 12 18.30 -20.41 -22.01
CA LEU A 12 17.20 -21.38 -22.02
C LEU A 12 16.14 -21.00 -23.08
N PHE A 13 15.82 -19.72 -23.23
CA PHE A 13 14.91 -19.24 -24.27
C PHE A 13 15.47 -19.47 -25.69
N ILE A 14 16.78 -19.27 -25.91
CA ILE A 14 17.42 -19.53 -27.19
C ILE A 14 17.42 -21.03 -27.50
N ALA A 15 17.69 -21.90 -26.52
CA ALA A 15 17.67 -23.35 -26.70
C ALA A 15 16.26 -23.89 -27.02
N LEU A 16 15.23 -23.36 -26.37
CA LEU A 16 13.83 -23.69 -26.67
C LEU A 16 13.40 -23.21 -28.06
N SER A 17 13.99 -22.14 -28.58
CA SER A 17 13.71 -21.63 -29.93
C SER A 17 14.15 -22.57 -31.03
N VAL A 18 15.28 -23.24 -30.86
CA VAL A 18 15.81 -24.17 -31.87
C VAL A 18 14.95 -25.42 -32.01
N SER A 19 14.38 -25.93 -30.91
CA SER A 19 13.50 -27.11 -30.94
C SER A 19 12.06 -26.78 -31.34
N ALA A 20 11.68 -25.52 -31.36
CA ALA A 20 10.30 -25.06 -31.60
C ALA A 20 10.04 -24.62 -33.05
N GLN A 21 11.07 -24.59 -33.92
CA GLN A 21 10.94 -24.16 -35.32
C GLN A 21 9.95 -24.99 -36.13
N ASP A 22 9.78 -26.26 -35.78
CA ASP A 22 8.84 -27.16 -36.47
C ASP A 22 7.36 -26.87 -36.14
N TYR A 23 7.11 -26.21 -35.01
CA TYR A 23 5.75 -25.91 -34.52
C TYR A 23 5.38 -24.43 -34.61
N PHE A 24 6.35 -23.51 -34.63
CA PHE A 24 6.13 -22.07 -34.64
C PHE A 24 6.71 -21.43 -35.89
N ASN A 25 5.84 -20.79 -36.68
CA ASN A 25 6.24 -20.18 -37.96
C ASN A 25 7.31 -19.08 -37.82
N HIS A 26 7.31 -18.36 -36.70
CA HIS A 26 8.29 -17.31 -36.40
C HIS A 26 8.12 -16.82 -34.92
N MET A 27 9.15 -16.18 -34.40
CA MET A 27 9.15 -15.59 -33.09
C MET A 27 9.35 -14.06 -33.19
N ASN A 28 8.56 -13.32 -32.49
CA ASN A 28 8.70 -11.86 -32.34
C ASN A 28 9.14 -11.50 -30.93
N LEU A 29 10.08 -10.60 -30.82
CA LEU A 29 10.46 -9.95 -29.56
C LEU A 29 9.93 -8.52 -29.58
N GLY A 30 9.21 -8.12 -28.53
CA GLY A 30 8.58 -6.82 -28.43
C GLY A 30 8.92 -6.09 -27.15
N VAL A 31 8.89 -4.76 -27.23
CA VAL A 31 8.87 -3.87 -26.08
C VAL A 31 7.50 -3.23 -26.03
N ASN A 32 6.92 -3.17 -24.84
CA ASN A 32 5.58 -2.61 -24.66
C ASN A 32 5.55 -1.47 -23.63
N VAL A 33 4.62 -0.55 -23.85
CA VAL A 33 4.23 0.49 -22.91
C VAL A 33 2.71 0.40 -22.74
N SER A 34 2.27 0.36 -21.50
CA SER A 34 0.86 0.18 -21.17
C SER A 34 0.49 0.86 -19.86
N THR A 35 -0.79 0.89 -19.54
CA THR A 35 -1.28 1.34 -18.23
C THR A 35 -0.82 0.45 -17.07
N THR A 36 -0.26 -0.74 -17.37
CA THR A 36 0.37 -1.63 -16.38
C THR A 36 1.89 -1.41 -16.27
N GLY A 37 2.44 -0.46 -17.03
CA GLY A 37 3.87 -0.12 -17.02
C GLY A 37 4.57 -0.40 -18.35
N ILE A 38 5.89 -0.48 -18.28
CA ILE A 38 6.78 -0.82 -19.41
C ILE A 38 7.20 -2.27 -19.32
N GLY A 39 7.44 -2.93 -20.45
CA GLY A 39 7.78 -4.34 -20.43
C GLY A 39 8.35 -4.88 -21.73
N ALA A 40 8.59 -6.17 -21.72
CA ALA A 40 9.03 -6.92 -22.90
C ALA A 40 8.22 -8.21 -23.06
N ASP A 41 7.97 -8.58 -24.32
CA ASP A 41 7.15 -9.71 -24.69
C ASP A 41 7.84 -10.55 -25.75
N ILE A 42 7.61 -11.85 -25.68
CA ILE A 42 7.82 -12.79 -26.77
C ILE A 42 6.45 -13.18 -27.29
N ALA A 43 6.28 -13.14 -28.60
CA ALA A 43 5.04 -13.52 -29.26
C ALA A 43 5.32 -14.56 -30.36
N MET A 44 4.57 -15.67 -30.32
CA MET A 44 4.71 -16.80 -31.27
C MET A 44 3.33 -17.13 -31.84
N PRO A 45 3.14 -17.08 -33.17
CA PRO A 45 1.94 -17.60 -33.79
C PRO A 45 1.92 -19.12 -33.73
N VAL A 46 0.76 -19.68 -33.42
CA VAL A 46 0.47 -21.11 -33.40
C VAL A 46 -0.59 -21.34 -34.48
N GLY A 47 -0.10 -21.75 -35.64
CA GLY A 47 -0.96 -21.83 -36.84
C GLY A 47 -1.41 -20.45 -37.33
N ASP A 48 -2.54 -20.43 -38.00
CA ASP A 48 -3.02 -19.25 -38.75
C ASP A 48 -3.85 -18.24 -37.95
N TYR A 49 -4.44 -18.69 -36.86
CA TYR A 49 -5.50 -17.93 -36.14
C TYR A 49 -5.18 -17.65 -34.68
N VAL A 50 -4.10 -18.24 -34.17
CA VAL A 50 -3.75 -18.10 -32.75
C VAL A 50 -2.34 -17.56 -32.61
N ARG A 51 -2.13 -16.69 -31.65
CA ARG A 51 -0.81 -16.20 -31.23
C ARG A 51 -0.70 -16.28 -29.72
N VAL A 52 0.39 -16.81 -29.21
CA VAL A 52 0.69 -16.86 -27.79
C VAL A 52 1.71 -15.79 -27.47
N ARG A 53 1.47 -15.02 -26.40
CA ARG A 53 2.38 -13.99 -25.90
C ARG A 53 2.75 -14.29 -24.46
N ALA A 54 4.03 -14.21 -24.15
CA ALA A 54 4.54 -14.28 -22.79
C ALA A 54 5.53 -13.14 -22.54
N GLY A 55 5.49 -12.55 -21.38
CA GLY A 55 6.34 -11.41 -21.08
C GLY A 55 6.20 -10.93 -19.67
N PHE A 56 6.82 -9.79 -19.40
CA PHE A 56 6.71 -9.13 -18.12
C PHE A 56 6.52 -7.63 -18.30
N THR A 57 5.88 -6.99 -17.30
CA THR A 57 5.74 -5.54 -17.19
C THR A 57 6.24 -5.06 -15.84
N TYR A 58 6.79 -3.88 -15.83
CA TYR A 58 7.27 -3.19 -14.64
C TYR A 58 6.64 -1.79 -14.59
N MET A 59 6.00 -1.47 -13.48
CA MET A 59 5.47 -0.12 -13.23
C MET A 59 6.61 0.76 -12.71
N PRO A 60 7.00 1.82 -13.44
CA PRO A 60 7.96 2.79 -12.93
C PRO A 60 7.43 3.44 -11.64
N LYS A 61 8.31 3.63 -10.67
CA LYS A 61 7.96 4.28 -9.42
C LYS A 61 7.66 5.75 -9.66
N PHE A 62 6.52 6.22 -9.19
CA PHE A 62 6.16 7.63 -9.09
C PHE A 62 5.46 7.87 -7.76
N ASN A 63 5.52 9.09 -7.25
CA ASN A 63 4.92 9.42 -5.97
C ASN A 63 3.57 10.10 -6.17
N ILE A 64 2.58 9.64 -5.44
CA ILE A 64 1.27 10.28 -5.29
C ILE A 64 1.20 10.78 -3.86
N ASN A 65 1.02 12.09 -3.69
CA ASN A 65 0.92 12.68 -2.35
C ASN A 65 -0.53 12.61 -1.85
N SER A 66 -0.70 12.20 -0.62
CA SER A 66 -1.95 12.24 0.13
C SER A 66 -1.65 12.68 1.55
N ASN A 67 -2.67 13.05 2.31
CA ASN A 67 -2.52 13.38 3.73
C ASN A 67 -3.65 12.79 4.55
N PHE A 68 -3.39 12.62 5.84
CA PHE A 68 -4.41 12.29 6.83
C PHE A 68 -4.33 13.22 8.04
N LYS A 69 -5.48 13.48 8.66
CA LYS A 69 -5.58 14.31 9.84
C LYS A 69 -5.09 13.55 11.07
N VAL A 70 -4.38 14.25 11.94
CA VAL A 70 -3.99 13.79 13.28
C VAL A 70 -4.84 14.49 14.31
N ASP A 71 -5.41 13.74 15.23
CA ASP A 71 -6.28 14.30 16.26
C ASP A 71 -6.14 13.55 17.59
N PHE A 72 -6.68 14.13 18.64
CA PHE A 72 -6.88 13.48 19.93
C PHE A 72 -8.18 12.68 19.90
N MET A 73 -8.19 11.56 20.61
CA MET A 73 -9.36 10.68 20.64
C MET A 73 -10.38 11.08 21.69
N GLY A 74 -10.00 11.95 22.60
CA GLY A 74 -10.90 12.53 23.60
C GLY A 74 -11.73 13.69 23.05
N ASP A 75 -12.92 13.89 23.60
CA ASP A 75 -13.75 15.05 23.30
C ASP A 75 -13.28 16.25 24.16
N ILE A 76 -12.20 16.87 23.72
CA ILE A 76 -11.65 18.06 24.35
C ILE A 76 -11.95 19.29 23.48
N GLY A 77 -12.48 20.33 24.07
CA GLY A 77 -12.78 21.59 23.35
C GLY A 77 -11.55 22.14 22.60
N SER A 78 -11.80 22.88 21.53
CA SER A 78 -10.77 23.41 20.61
C SER A 78 -9.60 24.12 21.30
N ASP A 79 -9.87 24.84 22.42
CA ASP A 79 -8.83 25.55 23.18
C ASP A 79 -7.91 24.59 23.95
N LYS A 80 -8.42 23.47 24.46
CA LYS A 80 -7.59 22.44 25.10
C LYS A 80 -6.75 21.71 24.05
N LEU A 81 -7.35 21.36 22.91
CA LEU A 81 -6.65 20.78 21.78
C LEU A 81 -5.46 21.64 21.34
N ARG A 82 -5.69 22.94 21.16
CA ARG A 82 -4.63 23.88 20.80
C ARG A 82 -3.51 23.89 21.84
N ARG A 83 -3.84 24.04 23.14
CA ARG A 83 -2.84 24.06 24.22
C ARG A 83 -2.02 22.77 24.28
N MET A 84 -2.64 21.62 24.04
CA MET A 84 -1.91 20.35 24.00
C MET A 84 -0.93 20.28 22.81
N LYS A 85 -1.35 20.75 21.63
CA LYS A 85 -0.46 20.85 20.46
C LYS A 85 0.66 21.86 20.69
N ASP A 86 0.38 23.01 21.30
CA ASP A 86 1.38 24.02 21.66
C ASP A 86 2.41 23.46 22.65
N MET A 87 1.96 22.70 23.66
CA MET A 87 2.86 22.02 24.60
C MET A 87 3.77 21.03 23.87
N MET A 88 3.21 20.20 22.98
CA MET A 88 4.01 19.26 22.22
C MET A 88 4.97 19.96 21.27
N SER A 89 4.56 21.06 20.65
CA SER A 89 5.44 21.90 19.82
C SER A 89 6.60 22.49 20.63
N TYR A 90 6.34 22.91 21.86
CA TYR A 90 7.38 23.39 22.77
C TYR A 90 8.38 22.27 23.14
N ILE A 91 7.89 21.08 23.44
CA ILE A 91 8.73 19.92 23.80
C ILE A 91 9.58 19.45 22.60
N THR A 92 9.01 19.42 21.41
CA THR A 92 9.69 18.94 20.20
C THR A 92 10.55 20.00 19.51
N GLY A 93 10.35 21.27 19.87
CA GLY A 93 11.03 22.43 19.23
C GLY A 93 10.46 22.85 17.88
N GLU A 94 9.43 22.15 17.39
CA GLU A 94 8.82 22.37 16.06
C GLU A 94 7.29 22.34 16.14
N PRO A 95 6.58 23.10 15.28
CA PRO A 95 5.12 23.11 15.28
C PRO A 95 4.54 21.72 14.95
N MET A 96 3.59 21.27 15.76
CA MET A 96 2.81 20.08 15.48
C MET A 96 1.85 20.33 14.31
N LYS A 97 1.99 19.57 13.25
CA LYS A 97 1.11 19.65 12.08
C LYS A 97 -0.23 18.96 12.35
N ASP A 98 -1.29 19.50 11.77
CA ASP A 98 -2.62 18.90 11.84
C ASP A 98 -2.79 17.72 10.88
N ASN A 99 -1.94 17.66 9.86
CA ASN A 99 -1.97 16.62 8.85
C ASN A 99 -0.56 16.03 8.65
N ILE A 100 -0.52 14.74 8.43
CA ILE A 100 0.67 14.02 8.01
C ILE A 100 0.61 13.78 6.51
N ASP A 101 1.64 14.18 5.80
CA ASP A 101 1.78 13.95 4.37
C ASP A 101 2.31 12.55 4.11
N MET A 102 1.61 11.82 3.24
CA MET A 102 1.97 10.47 2.84
C MET A 102 2.39 10.43 1.38
N LYS A 103 3.52 9.80 1.10
CA LYS A 103 3.99 9.48 -0.25
C LYS A 103 3.58 8.06 -0.61
N MET A 104 2.60 7.94 -1.48
CA MET A 104 2.18 6.66 -2.04
C MET A 104 3.00 6.37 -3.30
N THR A 105 3.65 5.23 -3.33
CA THR A 105 4.48 4.79 -4.45
C THR A 105 3.90 3.50 -5.03
N PRO A 106 3.20 3.56 -6.17
CA PRO A 106 2.84 2.37 -6.93
C PRO A 106 4.10 1.61 -7.32
N SER A 107 4.06 0.29 -7.17
CA SER A 107 5.20 -0.56 -7.52
C SER A 107 4.72 -1.97 -7.78
N TRP A 108 4.61 -2.33 -9.03
CA TRP A 108 4.36 -3.72 -9.37
C TRP A 108 5.25 -4.19 -10.52
N THR A 109 5.64 -5.44 -10.44
CA THR A 109 6.25 -6.20 -11.54
C THR A 109 5.40 -7.43 -11.74
N GLN A 110 4.96 -7.69 -12.95
CA GLN A 110 4.09 -8.81 -13.22
C GLN A 110 4.51 -9.54 -14.51
N PHE A 111 4.39 -10.84 -14.48
CA PHE A 111 4.43 -11.69 -15.65
C PHE A 111 3.07 -11.65 -16.34
N LYS A 112 3.04 -11.76 -17.66
CA LYS A 112 1.81 -11.93 -18.43
C LYS A 112 1.92 -13.13 -19.35
N PHE A 113 0.80 -13.84 -19.48
CA PHE A 113 0.60 -14.88 -20.47
C PHE A 113 -0.73 -14.66 -21.16
N LEU A 114 -0.68 -14.42 -22.47
CA LEU A 114 -1.84 -14.00 -23.25
C LEU A 114 -1.94 -14.86 -24.50
N VAL A 115 -3.17 -15.14 -24.90
CA VAL A 115 -3.51 -15.85 -26.13
C VAL A 115 -4.40 -14.94 -26.96
N ASP A 116 -3.96 -14.63 -28.16
CA ASP A 116 -4.70 -13.84 -29.12
C ASP A 116 -5.33 -14.79 -30.13
N VAL A 117 -6.61 -14.64 -30.36
CA VAL A 117 -7.36 -15.35 -31.40
C VAL A 117 -7.79 -14.35 -32.47
N MET A 118 -7.42 -14.62 -33.72
CA MET A 118 -7.74 -13.79 -34.89
C MET A 118 -8.85 -14.46 -35.70
N PRO A 119 -10.15 -14.17 -35.41
CA PRO A 119 -11.26 -14.94 -35.95
C PRO A 119 -11.56 -14.65 -37.41
N PHE A 120 -11.06 -13.53 -37.96
CA PHE A 120 -11.41 -13.09 -39.30
C PHE A 120 -10.42 -13.61 -40.35
N LYS A 121 -10.86 -14.51 -41.20
CA LYS A 121 -10.04 -15.12 -42.26
C LYS A 121 -9.37 -14.07 -43.17
N ASN A 122 -10.11 -13.05 -43.54
CA ASN A 122 -9.66 -12.03 -44.49
C ASN A 122 -9.04 -10.78 -43.80
N ASN A 123 -9.14 -10.69 -42.47
CA ASN A 123 -8.61 -9.56 -41.71
C ASN A 123 -7.99 -10.04 -40.39
N LYS A 124 -6.74 -10.48 -40.46
CA LYS A 124 -5.99 -10.96 -39.31
C LYS A 124 -5.36 -9.83 -38.46
N HIS A 125 -5.77 -8.59 -38.69
CA HIS A 125 -5.30 -7.44 -37.88
C HIS A 125 -5.98 -7.40 -36.51
N TRP A 126 -7.22 -7.84 -36.42
CA TRP A 126 -7.99 -7.85 -35.19
C TRP A 126 -7.84 -9.18 -34.44
N SER A 127 -7.71 -9.08 -33.13
CA SER A 127 -7.65 -10.25 -32.24
C SER A 127 -8.52 -10.05 -31.00
N PHE A 128 -9.08 -11.15 -30.51
CA PHE A 128 -9.57 -11.26 -29.15
C PHE A 128 -8.45 -11.85 -28.29
N THR A 129 -8.17 -11.21 -27.17
CA THR A 129 -7.07 -11.60 -26.29
C THR A 129 -7.63 -12.05 -24.97
N PHE A 130 -7.21 -13.20 -24.49
CA PHE A 130 -7.48 -13.69 -23.15
C PHE A 130 -6.21 -14.26 -22.52
N GLY A 131 -6.19 -14.31 -21.21
CA GLY A 131 -5.03 -14.82 -20.49
C GLY A 131 -4.99 -14.30 -19.07
N PHE A 132 -3.79 -14.08 -18.55
CA PHE A 132 -3.62 -13.59 -17.19
C PHE A 132 -2.32 -12.81 -17.02
N TYR A 133 -2.36 -11.99 -15.98
CA TYR A 133 -1.19 -11.39 -15.36
C TYR A 133 -0.96 -12.04 -14.00
N ALA A 134 0.29 -12.25 -13.62
CA ALA A 134 0.66 -12.80 -12.31
C ALA A 134 1.86 -12.05 -11.72
N GLY A 135 1.80 -11.78 -10.42
CA GLY A 135 2.86 -11.03 -9.76
C GLY A 135 2.63 -10.90 -8.25
N PRO A 136 3.45 -10.13 -7.55
CA PRO A 136 3.27 -9.84 -6.14
C PRO A 136 1.86 -9.30 -5.85
N SER A 137 1.36 -9.59 -4.65
CA SER A 137 0.09 -9.01 -4.19
C SER A 137 0.22 -7.53 -3.90
N THR A 138 1.33 -7.09 -3.32
CA THR A 138 1.60 -5.68 -3.03
C THR A 138 1.84 -4.91 -4.32
N VAL A 139 1.02 -3.88 -4.54
CA VAL A 139 1.05 -3.02 -5.73
C VAL A 139 1.32 -1.56 -5.41
N GLY A 140 1.39 -1.21 -4.15
CA GLY A 140 1.72 0.13 -3.70
C GLY A 140 2.02 0.17 -2.22
N ASN A 141 2.92 1.07 -1.85
CA ASN A 141 3.27 1.37 -0.47
C ASN A 141 3.11 2.86 -0.24
N ALA A 142 2.65 3.24 0.94
CA ALA A 142 2.63 4.60 1.40
C ALA A 142 3.45 4.73 2.67
N VAL A 143 4.26 5.78 2.74
CA VAL A 143 5.07 6.13 3.91
C VAL A 143 4.97 7.64 4.11
N ASN A 144 5.01 8.10 5.35
CA ASN A 144 5.01 9.53 5.64
C ASN A 144 6.18 10.27 4.99
N ASP A 145 5.99 11.55 4.72
CA ASP A 145 7.09 12.41 4.30
C ASP A 145 8.09 12.57 5.46
N PRO A 146 9.40 12.46 5.20
CA PRO A 146 10.43 12.75 6.21
C PRO A 146 10.29 14.13 6.87
N ALA A 147 9.71 15.11 6.17
CA ALA A 147 9.43 16.45 6.72
C ALA A 147 8.41 16.44 7.87
N ASP A 148 7.65 15.36 8.03
CA ASP A 148 6.67 15.21 9.12
C ASP A 148 7.21 14.42 10.31
N CYS A 149 8.49 14.05 10.30
CA CYS A 149 9.12 13.23 11.33
C CYS A 149 8.94 13.83 12.73
N THR A 150 9.08 15.14 12.89
CA THR A 150 8.92 15.84 14.18
C THR A 150 7.52 15.67 14.74
N THR A 151 6.48 15.81 13.90
CA THR A 151 5.09 15.59 14.31
C THR A 151 4.87 14.15 14.77
N LEU A 152 5.41 13.16 14.04
CA LEU A 152 5.30 11.74 14.39
C LEU A 152 6.04 11.40 15.69
N VAL A 153 7.22 11.98 15.91
CA VAL A 153 7.94 11.89 17.20
C VAL A 153 7.09 12.49 18.32
N GLY A 154 6.50 13.67 18.10
CA GLY A 154 5.61 14.33 19.06
C GLY A 154 4.40 13.45 19.43
N ILE A 155 3.77 12.79 18.47
CA ILE A 155 2.67 11.84 18.71
C ILE A 155 3.15 10.69 19.61
N ASN A 156 4.29 10.08 19.31
CA ASN A 156 4.83 8.98 20.11
C ASN A 156 5.22 9.43 21.53
N MET A 157 5.82 10.61 21.67
CA MET A 157 6.14 11.19 22.99
C MET A 157 4.86 11.46 23.79
N TYR A 158 3.86 12.09 23.18
CA TYR A 158 2.57 12.35 23.80
C TYR A 158 1.91 11.05 24.27
N ASN A 159 1.82 10.05 23.41
CA ASN A 159 1.21 8.76 23.75
C ASN A 159 1.97 8.04 24.87
N SER A 160 3.30 8.16 24.91
CA SER A 160 4.10 7.62 26.00
C SER A 160 3.77 8.30 27.34
N MET A 161 3.60 9.63 27.35
CA MET A 161 3.19 10.38 28.56
C MET A 161 1.76 10.01 28.97
N TYR A 162 0.84 9.93 28.02
CA TYR A 162 -0.55 9.50 28.25
C TYR A 162 -0.61 8.11 28.91
N ILE A 163 0.12 7.13 28.37
CA ILE A 163 0.19 5.79 28.94
C ILE A 163 0.70 5.82 30.38
N LYS A 164 1.76 6.58 30.65
CA LYS A 164 2.30 6.73 32.02
C LYS A 164 1.28 7.38 32.96
N ALA A 165 0.57 8.43 32.50
CA ALA A 165 -0.48 9.06 33.27
C ALA A 165 -1.60 8.06 33.64
N CYS A 166 -2.05 7.23 32.69
CA CYS A 166 -3.05 6.19 32.95
C CYS A 166 -2.56 5.14 33.98
N LYS A 167 -1.25 4.87 34.02
CA LYS A 167 -0.65 3.93 34.98
C LYS A 167 -0.30 4.57 36.32
N GLY A 168 -0.45 5.87 36.48
CA GLY A 168 0.05 6.59 37.65
C GLY A 168 1.57 6.59 37.77
N GLU A 169 2.28 6.38 36.65
CA GLU A 169 3.73 6.39 36.59
C GLU A 169 4.26 7.80 36.36
N PRO A 170 5.44 8.17 36.93
CA PRO A 170 6.07 9.46 36.67
C PRO A 170 6.33 9.69 35.18
N MET A 171 5.88 10.81 34.65
CA MET A 171 6.01 11.14 33.23
C MET A 171 7.41 11.57 32.83
N PHE A 172 8.11 12.26 33.74
CA PHE A 172 9.42 12.83 33.48
C PHE A 172 10.48 12.29 34.43
N ARG A 173 11.70 12.27 33.92
CA ARG A 173 12.88 11.82 34.66
C ARG A 173 14.06 12.69 34.25
N TYR A 174 14.81 13.16 35.23
CA TYR A 174 16.07 13.88 34.98
C TYR A 174 17.22 13.26 35.79
N GLU A 175 18.42 13.43 35.30
CA GLU A 175 19.64 13.02 35.96
C GLU A 175 20.30 14.24 36.63
N ASP A 176 20.63 14.15 37.91
CA ASP A 176 21.34 15.19 38.64
C ASP A 176 22.84 15.17 38.33
N SER A 177 23.56 16.19 38.82
CA SER A 177 25.02 16.29 38.65
C SER A 177 25.85 15.15 39.26
N ASN A 178 25.23 14.29 40.07
CA ASN A 178 25.86 13.13 40.71
C ASN A 178 25.49 11.83 40.01
N GLY A 179 24.81 11.88 38.83
CA GLY A 179 24.37 10.71 38.09
C GLY A 179 23.15 10.00 38.69
N ARG A 180 22.41 10.66 39.60
CA ARG A 180 21.20 10.11 40.19
C ARG A 180 19.98 10.55 39.42
N TYR A 181 19.04 9.63 39.23
CA TYR A 181 17.80 9.88 38.53
C TYR A 181 16.69 10.28 39.50
N HIS A 182 15.99 11.36 39.15
CA HIS A 182 14.86 11.88 39.88
C HIS A 182 13.64 11.90 38.97
N ASN A 183 12.52 11.39 39.47
CA ASN A 183 11.24 11.45 38.79
C ASN A 183 10.51 12.74 39.21
N PHE A 184 9.78 13.35 38.27
CA PHE A 184 8.91 14.47 38.56
C PHE A 184 7.71 14.50 37.62
N ASP A 185 6.63 15.12 38.08
CA ASP A 185 5.43 15.33 37.34
C ASP A 185 5.05 16.81 37.36
N ILE A 186 4.34 17.25 36.34
CA ILE A 186 3.74 18.56 36.28
C ILE A 186 2.32 18.45 36.84
N GLU A 187 2.00 19.22 37.86
CA GLU A 187 0.68 19.21 38.51
C GLU A 187 -0.47 19.36 37.50
N GLY A 188 -1.45 18.47 37.58
CA GLY A 188 -2.61 18.42 36.71
C GLY A 188 -2.34 18.08 35.24
N LEU A 189 -1.08 17.75 34.88
CA LEU A 189 -0.79 17.29 33.48
C LEU A 189 -1.36 15.91 33.23
N GLY A 190 -1.24 14.99 34.17
CA GLY A 190 -1.76 13.62 34.07
C GLY A 190 -3.27 13.62 33.76
N ASP A 191 -4.06 14.39 34.53
CA ASP A 191 -5.50 14.47 34.31
C ASP A 191 -5.86 15.05 32.96
N ARG A 192 -5.10 16.02 32.45
CA ARG A 192 -5.29 16.59 31.11
C ARG A 192 -4.98 15.59 30.00
N LEU A 193 -3.94 14.78 30.18
CA LEU A 193 -3.60 13.73 29.23
C LEU A 193 -4.67 12.64 29.19
N ILE A 194 -5.19 12.23 30.35
CA ILE A 194 -6.28 11.27 30.48
C ILE A 194 -7.55 11.80 29.81
N GLU A 195 -7.91 13.07 30.03
CA GLU A 195 -9.05 13.71 29.39
C GLU A 195 -8.89 13.81 27.86
N ALA A 196 -7.71 14.19 27.38
CA ALA A 196 -7.41 14.33 25.96
C ALA A 196 -7.23 12.99 25.25
N ARG A 197 -6.94 11.94 26.01
CA ARG A 197 -6.73 10.57 25.52
C ARG A 197 -5.57 10.44 24.55
N MET A 198 -5.55 9.34 23.80
CA MET A 198 -4.52 9.03 22.80
C MET A 198 -4.54 10.04 21.64
N MET A 199 -3.38 10.34 21.11
CA MET A 199 -3.19 11.10 19.87
C MET A 199 -2.83 10.17 18.73
N GLY A 200 -3.51 10.33 17.59
CA GLY A 200 -3.25 9.50 16.40
C GLY A 200 -4.14 9.88 15.23
N ALA A 201 -4.09 9.08 14.19
CA ALA A 201 -4.96 9.23 13.03
C ALA A 201 -6.18 8.30 13.15
N PRO A 202 -7.41 8.83 13.16
CA PRO A 202 -8.61 8.00 13.19
C PRO A 202 -8.75 7.25 11.86
N MET A 203 -8.80 5.91 11.94
CA MET A 203 -8.89 5.00 10.79
C MET A 203 -10.25 4.30 10.68
N GLY A 204 -11.27 4.80 11.39
CA GLY A 204 -12.63 4.27 11.36
C GLY A 204 -13.04 3.54 12.63
N THR A 205 -14.09 2.73 12.50
CA THR A 205 -14.72 2.01 13.61
C THR A 205 -14.80 0.53 13.26
N PHE A 206 -14.39 -0.34 14.19
CA PHE A 206 -14.53 -1.79 14.07
C PHE A 206 -16.00 -2.22 14.26
N ALA A 207 -16.30 -3.47 13.91
CA ALA A 207 -17.65 -4.02 14.02
C ALA A 207 -18.20 -4.05 15.46
N ASP A 208 -17.33 -4.10 16.47
CA ASP A 208 -17.68 -4.05 17.90
C ASP A 208 -17.89 -2.63 18.45
N GLY A 209 -17.84 -1.61 17.59
CA GLY A 209 -17.99 -0.20 17.95
C GLY A 209 -16.70 0.47 18.42
N SER A 210 -15.62 -0.26 18.62
CA SER A 210 -14.33 0.32 19.00
C SER A 210 -13.72 1.14 17.85
N LYS A 211 -12.99 2.20 18.19
CA LYS A 211 -12.31 3.06 17.20
C LYS A 211 -10.95 2.47 16.80
N ALA A 212 -10.64 2.54 15.53
CA ALA A 212 -9.32 2.22 14.99
C ALA A 212 -8.47 3.49 14.95
N VAL A 213 -7.32 3.49 15.59
CA VAL A 213 -6.42 4.64 15.68
C VAL A 213 -5.03 4.23 15.25
N MET A 214 -4.55 4.80 14.14
CA MET A 214 -3.18 4.59 13.70
C MET A 214 -2.25 5.54 14.46
N VAL A 215 -1.19 4.98 15.04
CA VAL A 215 -0.08 5.75 15.60
C VAL A 215 1.21 5.44 14.87
N PRO A 216 2.22 6.31 14.92
CA PRO A 216 3.53 6.02 14.33
C PRO A 216 4.16 4.77 14.97
N ASP A 217 4.90 4.02 14.17
CA ASP A 217 5.67 2.89 14.69
C ASP A 217 6.85 3.36 15.57
N LYS A 218 7.57 2.42 16.16
CA LYS A 218 8.76 2.69 17.00
C LYS A 218 9.88 3.44 16.26
N ASN A 219 9.83 3.50 14.94
CA ASN A 219 10.75 4.27 14.11
C ASN A 219 10.15 5.63 13.71
N ASN A 220 9.06 6.05 14.33
CA ASN A 220 8.30 7.26 14.01
C ASN A 220 7.84 7.28 12.54
N GLN A 221 7.34 6.15 12.04
CA GLN A 221 6.83 6.03 10.69
C GLN A 221 5.38 5.60 10.66
N ALA A 222 4.60 6.24 9.78
CA ALA A 222 3.27 5.81 9.39
C ALA A 222 3.35 5.07 8.06
N LYS A 223 2.77 3.87 7.98
CA LYS A 223 2.85 3.00 6.79
C LYS A 223 1.50 2.47 6.40
N ALA A 224 1.28 2.44 5.08
CA ALA A 224 0.16 1.74 4.49
C ALA A 224 0.61 0.95 3.24
N GLU A 225 -0.12 -0.10 2.92
CA GLU A 225 0.17 -1.00 1.81
C GLU A 225 -1.11 -1.31 1.05
N MET A 226 -1.07 -1.22 -0.28
CA MET A 226 -2.17 -1.65 -1.13
C MET A 226 -1.86 -3.00 -1.77
N THR A 227 -2.81 -3.93 -1.67
CA THR A 227 -2.67 -5.27 -2.22
C THR A 227 -3.83 -5.64 -3.13
N ILE A 228 -3.54 -6.50 -4.11
CA ILE A 228 -4.51 -7.12 -5.02
C ILE A 228 -4.20 -8.61 -5.17
N SER A 229 -5.05 -9.36 -5.88
CA SER A 229 -4.76 -10.77 -6.15
C SER A 229 -3.45 -10.95 -6.91
N LYS A 230 -2.73 -12.02 -6.59
CA LYS A 230 -1.50 -12.44 -7.31
C LYS A 230 -1.79 -12.89 -8.72
N PHE A 231 -2.97 -13.48 -8.96
CA PHE A 231 -3.44 -13.96 -10.26
C PHE A 231 -4.56 -13.04 -10.75
N ARG A 232 -4.42 -12.52 -11.96
CA ARG A 232 -5.26 -11.46 -12.53
C ARG A 232 -5.67 -11.85 -13.94
N PRO A 233 -6.83 -12.46 -14.13
CA PRO A 233 -7.37 -12.77 -15.45
C PRO A 233 -7.45 -11.52 -16.32
N TYR A 234 -7.26 -11.68 -17.60
CA TYR A 234 -7.31 -10.63 -18.60
C TYR A 234 -8.19 -10.99 -19.77
N LEU A 235 -8.96 -10.03 -20.25
CA LEU A 235 -9.76 -10.10 -21.46
C LEU A 235 -9.63 -8.79 -22.23
N GLY A 236 -9.43 -8.87 -23.55
CA GLY A 236 -9.25 -7.68 -24.35
C GLY A 236 -9.40 -7.91 -25.85
N VAL A 237 -9.16 -6.86 -26.58
CA VAL A 237 -9.09 -6.84 -28.05
C VAL A 237 -7.76 -6.22 -28.45
N GLY A 238 -7.22 -6.68 -29.57
CA GLY A 238 -5.98 -6.17 -30.13
C GLY A 238 -6.13 -5.83 -31.59
N TYR A 239 -5.30 -4.90 -32.01
CA TYR A 239 -5.10 -4.59 -33.42
C TYR A 239 -3.61 -4.62 -33.74
N ASN A 240 -3.23 -5.43 -34.74
CA ASN A 240 -1.83 -5.54 -35.16
C ASN A 240 -1.65 -5.04 -36.59
N THR A 241 -0.53 -4.37 -36.83
CA THR A 241 -0.17 -3.90 -38.15
C THR A 241 1.33 -4.07 -38.41
N ARG A 242 1.69 -4.25 -39.69
CA ARG A 242 3.07 -4.28 -40.13
C ARG A 242 3.57 -2.87 -40.38
N LEU A 243 4.73 -2.54 -39.85
CA LEU A 243 5.37 -1.23 -40.04
C LEU A 243 6.40 -1.24 -41.17
N SER A 244 6.95 -2.39 -41.52
CA SER A 244 7.94 -2.54 -42.56
C SER A 244 7.45 -3.41 -43.74
N LYS A 245 7.93 -3.13 -44.92
CA LYS A 245 7.57 -3.88 -46.16
C LYS A 245 8.00 -5.37 -46.08
N ASP A 246 9.10 -5.64 -45.39
CA ASP A 246 9.60 -7.00 -45.15
C ASP A 246 8.82 -7.74 -44.05
N GLY A 247 7.89 -7.05 -43.38
CA GLY A 247 7.03 -7.59 -42.30
C GLY A 247 7.79 -7.96 -41.03
N LYS A 248 9.05 -7.52 -40.89
CA LYS A 248 9.84 -7.77 -39.68
C LYS A 248 9.42 -6.92 -38.50
N TRP A 249 9.03 -5.67 -38.74
CA TRP A 249 8.56 -4.76 -37.73
C TRP A 249 7.03 -4.74 -37.64
N LYS A 250 6.51 -4.84 -36.45
CA LYS A 250 5.06 -4.84 -36.17
C LYS A 250 4.74 -3.91 -35.02
N LEU A 251 3.54 -3.35 -35.08
CA LEU A 251 2.91 -2.59 -34.02
C LEU A 251 1.64 -3.32 -33.59
N ASP A 252 1.52 -3.57 -32.31
CA ASP A 252 0.31 -4.12 -31.69
C ASP A 252 -0.26 -3.08 -30.73
N VAL A 253 -1.56 -2.83 -30.83
CA VAL A 253 -2.32 -1.98 -29.90
C VAL A 253 -3.32 -2.88 -29.20
N ASP A 254 -3.30 -2.87 -27.88
CA ASP A 254 -4.15 -3.70 -27.02
C ASP A 254 -5.07 -2.82 -26.16
N ALA A 255 -6.33 -3.19 -26.07
CA ALA A 255 -7.28 -2.60 -25.14
C ALA A 255 -8.05 -3.71 -24.43
N GLY A 256 -8.12 -3.67 -23.12
CA GLY A 256 -8.80 -4.71 -22.37
C GLY A 256 -8.93 -4.41 -20.88
N VAL A 257 -9.31 -5.43 -20.15
CA VAL A 257 -9.59 -5.35 -18.72
C VAL A 257 -8.85 -6.48 -17.98
N MET A 258 -8.07 -6.12 -16.99
CA MET A 258 -7.43 -7.03 -16.05
C MET A 258 -8.28 -7.07 -14.78
N PHE A 259 -8.75 -8.26 -14.40
CA PHE A 259 -9.55 -8.48 -13.19
C PHE A 259 -8.63 -8.63 -11.99
N LEU A 260 -8.90 -7.86 -10.93
CA LEU A 260 -8.02 -7.81 -9.75
C LEU A 260 -8.26 -8.94 -8.74
N GLY A 261 -9.22 -9.83 -9.02
CA GLY A 261 -9.56 -10.96 -8.14
C GLY A 261 -10.41 -10.56 -6.93
N GLY A 262 -11.00 -9.38 -6.96
CA GLY A 262 -11.78 -8.75 -5.91
C GLY A 262 -11.46 -7.26 -5.83
N SER A 263 -11.98 -6.58 -4.82
CA SER A 263 -11.55 -5.20 -4.52
C SER A 263 -10.14 -5.22 -3.96
N PRO A 264 -9.30 -4.22 -4.27
CA PRO A 264 -8.02 -4.07 -3.60
C PRO A 264 -8.19 -3.90 -2.09
N HIS A 265 -7.18 -4.30 -1.33
CA HIS A 265 -7.11 -4.13 0.11
C HIS A 265 -6.10 -3.05 0.47
N ILE A 266 -6.43 -2.24 1.47
CA ILE A 266 -5.54 -1.22 2.02
C ILE A 266 -5.24 -1.60 3.46
N TYR A 267 -4.01 -1.99 3.72
CA TYR A 267 -3.54 -2.32 5.06
C TYR A 267 -2.81 -1.12 5.65
N VAL A 268 -3.09 -0.85 6.91
CA VAL A 268 -2.37 0.11 7.73
C VAL A 268 -1.76 -0.63 8.91
N ASP A 269 -0.50 -0.38 9.17
CA ASP A 269 0.21 -0.96 10.31
C ASP A 269 0.04 -0.08 11.55
N ASN A 270 0.30 -0.66 12.71
CA ASN A 270 0.37 0.02 14.00
C ASN A 270 -0.95 0.71 14.41
N VAL A 271 -2.07 0.00 14.25
CA VAL A 271 -3.41 0.46 14.60
C VAL A 271 -3.80 -0.10 15.97
N TYR A 272 -4.13 0.79 16.89
CA TYR A 272 -4.72 0.44 18.18
C TYR A 272 -6.24 0.38 18.08
N ARG A 273 -6.82 -0.50 18.87
CA ARG A 273 -8.25 -0.60 19.08
C ARG A 273 -8.60 0.17 20.35
N VAL A 274 -9.40 1.23 20.20
CA VAL A 274 -9.82 2.09 21.31
C VAL A 274 -11.30 1.83 21.60
N LYS A 275 -11.61 1.32 22.79
CA LYS A 275 -13.00 1.17 23.25
C LYS A 275 -13.46 2.48 23.87
N THR A 276 -14.64 2.96 23.46
CA THR A 276 -15.33 4.07 24.10
C THR A 276 -16.33 3.46 25.08
N THR A 277 -16.11 3.63 26.37
CA THR A 277 -17.11 3.40 27.41
C THR A 277 -17.50 4.75 28.00
N ASP A 278 -18.72 4.90 28.50
CA ASP A 278 -19.23 6.18 29.04
C ASP A 278 -18.36 6.74 30.19
N ASP A 279 -17.58 5.87 30.86
CA ASP A 279 -16.73 6.23 31.99
C ASP A 279 -15.22 6.18 31.70
N PHE A 280 -14.77 5.45 30.66
CA PHE A 280 -13.36 5.27 30.38
C PHE A 280 -13.11 4.99 28.90
N ASP A 281 -12.60 5.99 28.17
CA ASP A 281 -11.97 5.74 26.86
C ASP A 281 -10.55 5.24 27.08
N MET A 282 -10.41 3.98 27.21
CA MET A 282 -9.11 3.37 27.23
C MET A 282 -8.74 2.92 25.82
N ILE A 283 -7.51 3.17 25.38
CA ILE A 283 -6.82 2.26 24.47
C ILE A 283 -7.19 0.89 25.00
N SER A 284 -7.68 -0.02 24.18
CA SER A 284 -8.15 -1.31 24.69
C SER A 284 -7.05 -1.97 25.51
N TRP A 285 -6.90 -1.51 26.69
CA TRP A 285 -6.31 -2.20 27.79
C TRP A 285 -7.29 -3.33 27.96
N ASP A 286 -6.83 -4.53 27.74
CA ASP A 286 -7.63 -5.69 28.04
C ASP A 286 -7.84 -5.68 29.55
N MET A 287 -8.98 -5.12 29.99
CA MET A 287 -9.33 -5.09 31.42
C MET A 287 -9.42 -6.52 31.97
N ASP A 288 -9.65 -7.50 31.09
CA ASP A 288 -9.66 -8.94 31.45
C ASP A 288 -8.23 -9.49 31.65
N GLN A 289 -7.19 -8.76 31.22
CA GLN A 289 -5.77 -9.04 31.52
C GLN A 289 -5.21 -8.12 32.61
N PHE A 290 -6.05 -7.61 33.49
CA PHE A 290 -5.58 -7.22 34.80
C PHE A 290 -4.93 -8.46 35.39
N ASN A 291 -3.60 -8.42 35.54
CA ASN A 291 -2.93 -9.54 36.16
C ASN A 291 -3.55 -9.70 37.56
N GLU A 292 -3.94 -10.92 37.91
CA GLU A 292 -4.51 -11.26 39.22
C GLU A 292 -3.61 -10.82 40.38
N THR A 293 -2.36 -10.44 40.10
CA THR A 293 -1.38 -9.92 41.06
C THR A 293 -1.42 -8.40 41.25
N GLY A 294 -2.25 -7.66 40.48
CA GLY A 294 -2.37 -6.21 40.60
C GLY A 294 -1.19 -5.41 40.01
N ASP A 295 -0.27 -6.04 39.29
CA ASP A 295 0.95 -5.42 38.78
C ASP A 295 0.82 -4.69 37.45
N GLY A 296 -0.35 -4.13 37.15
CA GLY A 296 -0.52 -3.19 36.06
C GLY A 296 -1.21 -3.73 34.80
N TRP A 297 -1.41 -2.83 33.91
CA TRP A 297 -2.13 -2.99 32.65
C TRP A 297 -1.23 -3.64 31.60
N VAL A 298 -1.74 -4.61 30.86
CA VAL A 298 -1.05 -5.13 29.68
C VAL A 298 -1.49 -4.31 28.47
N GLU A 299 -0.53 -3.60 27.87
CA GLU A 299 -0.75 -2.86 26.63
C GLU A 299 -1.07 -3.83 25.50
N GLN A 300 -2.17 -3.62 24.79
CA GLN A 300 -2.46 -4.40 23.59
C GLN A 300 -1.43 -4.08 22.51
N THR A 301 -0.94 -5.12 21.86
CA THR A 301 -0.06 -4.99 20.72
C THR A 301 -0.83 -4.34 19.55
N PRO A 302 -0.30 -3.27 18.94
CA PRO A 302 -0.96 -2.67 17.78
C PRO A 302 -1.08 -3.68 16.65
N GLN A 303 -2.16 -3.59 15.90
CA GLN A 303 -2.54 -4.55 14.87
C GLN A 303 -2.34 -3.95 13.46
N ARG A 304 -2.17 -4.83 12.49
CA ARG A 304 -2.33 -4.49 11.07
C ARG A 304 -3.81 -4.63 10.70
N VAL A 305 -4.40 -3.57 10.15
CA VAL A 305 -5.83 -3.47 9.86
C VAL A 305 -6.07 -3.27 8.38
N ASP A 306 -7.01 -4.00 7.82
CA ASP A 306 -7.51 -3.81 6.48
C ASP A 306 -8.63 -2.76 6.47
N LEU A 307 -8.31 -1.55 6.03
CA LEU A 307 -9.26 -0.44 5.97
C LEU A 307 -10.45 -0.71 5.04
N THR A 308 -10.31 -1.63 4.10
CA THR A 308 -11.39 -1.94 3.15
C THR A 308 -12.42 -2.91 3.70
N ARG A 309 -12.09 -3.64 4.78
CA ARG A 309 -12.92 -4.73 5.30
C ARG A 309 -13.17 -4.67 6.81
N ASP A 310 -12.14 -4.35 7.59
CA ASP A 310 -12.17 -4.54 9.04
C ASP A 310 -12.79 -3.35 9.78
N VAL A 311 -12.90 -2.18 9.12
CA VAL A 311 -13.43 -0.95 9.68
C VAL A 311 -14.43 -0.26 8.76
N THR A 312 -15.26 0.59 9.36
CA THR A 312 -16.25 1.44 8.70
C THR A 312 -16.08 2.88 9.16
N ASN A 313 -16.80 3.83 8.53
CA ASN A 313 -16.81 5.24 8.93
C ASN A 313 -15.41 5.88 9.04
N ILE A 314 -14.55 5.58 8.07
CA ILE A 314 -13.21 6.16 8.00
C ILE A 314 -13.35 7.65 7.66
N PRO A 315 -12.83 8.59 8.48
CA PRO A 315 -13.04 10.00 8.24
C PRO A 315 -12.13 10.57 7.14
N GLY A 316 -12.59 11.69 6.54
CA GLY A 316 -11.80 12.53 5.66
C GLY A 316 -11.34 11.86 4.37
N LYS A 317 -10.23 12.36 3.80
CA LYS A 317 -9.69 11.91 2.50
C LYS A 317 -9.32 10.44 2.46
N VAL A 318 -8.93 9.85 3.60
CA VAL A 318 -8.62 8.42 3.67
C VAL A 318 -9.88 7.60 3.44
N GLY A 319 -11.02 8.00 4.02
CA GLY A 319 -12.32 7.36 3.78
C GLY A 319 -12.73 7.43 2.32
N ASP A 320 -12.65 8.61 1.70
CA ASP A 320 -12.96 8.80 0.29
C ASP A 320 -12.09 7.92 -0.62
N MET A 321 -10.80 7.79 -0.30
CA MET A 321 -9.87 6.95 -1.02
C MET A 321 -10.22 5.47 -0.87
N VAL A 322 -10.50 5.02 0.35
CA VAL A 322 -10.88 3.63 0.63
C VAL A 322 -12.18 3.27 -0.10
N ASP A 323 -13.18 4.15 -0.08
CA ASP A 323 -14.45 3.93 -0.76
C ASP A 323 -14.30 3.91 -2.29
N THR A 324 -13.38 4.69 -2.81
CA THR A 324 -13.01 4.65 -4.23
C THR A 324 -12.34 3.32 -4.57
N VAL A 325 -11.35 2.90 -3.80
CA VAL A 325 -10.61 1.66 -4.00
C VAL A 325 -11.51 0.43 -3.91
N LYS A 326 -12.48 0.41 -2.99
CA LYS A 326 -13.50 -0.68 -2.88
C LYS A 326 -14.29 -0.92 -4.16
N LYS A 327 -14.47 0.11 -5.00
CA LYS A 327 -15.19 0.02 -6.28
C LYS A 327 -14.35 -0.58 -7.40
N PHE A 328 -13.03 -0.55 -7.29
CA PHE A 328 -12.12 -1.07 -8.30
C PHE A 328 -12.03 -2.61 -8.22
N LYS A 329 -12.74 -3.30 -9.12
CA LYS A 329 -12.63 -4.76 -9.28
C LYS A 329 -11.79 -5.15 -10.48
N CYS A 330 -11.49 -4.20 -11.34
CA CYS A 330 -10.76 -4.40 -12.57
C CYS A 330 -9.90 -3.17 -12.90
N TRP A 331 -8.84 -3.40 -13.68
CA TRP A 331 -7.93 -2.38 -14.17
C TRP A 331 -8.00 -2.29 -15.69
N PRO A 332 -8.25 -1.11 -16.28
CA PRO A 332 -8.21 -0.95 -17.72
C PRO A 332 -6.77 -1.08 -18.22
N VAL A 333 -6.57 -1.95 -19.18
CA VAL A 333 -5.25 -2.15 -19.80
C VAL A 333 -5.30 -1.61 -21.21
N LEU A 334 -4.58 -0.51 -21.43
CA LEU A 334 -4.32 0.04 -22.75
C LEU A 334 -2.82 -0.07 -22.98
N GLY A 335 -2.42 -0.63 -24.11
CA GLY A 335 -1.01 -0.86 -24.38
C GLY A 335 -0.64 -0.78 -25.85
N VAL A 336 0.61 -0.45 -26.09
CA VAL A 336 1.24 -0.46 -27.40
C VAL A 336 2.50 -1.29 -27.30
N THR A 337 2.64 -2.28 -28.21
CA THR A 337 3.82 -3.14 -28.30
C THR A 337 4.48 -2.95 -29.67
N PHE A 338 5.76 -2.64 -29.62
CA PHE A 338 6.59 -2.55 -30.82
C PHE A 338 7.47 -3.80 -30.88
N SER A 339 7.34 -4.60 -31.92
CA SER A 339 7.99 -5.91 -32.00
C SER A 339 8.76 -6.13 -33.29
N TYR A 340 9.82 -6.94 -33.17
CA TYR A 340 10.70 -7.35 -34.25
C TYR A 340 10.67 -8.88 -34.40
N ARG A 341 10.53 -9.36 -35.64
CA ARG A 341 10.60 -10.78 -35.99
C ARG A 341 12.05 -11.24 -35.96
N LEU A 342 12.36 -12.24 -35.16
CA LEU A 342 13.69 -12.81 -35.02
C LEU A 342 14.00 -13.85 -36.10
N PHE A 343 13.04 -14.74 -36.42
CA PHE A 343 13.11 -15.75 -37.49
C PHE A 343 11.73 -16.03 -38.07
#